data_0e07f5e705cb31aa101dd2b946b4c8da
#
_entry.id   0e07f5e705cb31aa101dd2b946b4c8da
#
_cell.length_a   1.000
_cell.length_b   1.000
_cell.length_c   1.000
_cell.angle_alpha   90.00
_cell.angle_beta   90.00
_cell.angle_gamma   90.00
#
_symmetry.space_group_name_H-M   'P 1'
#
loop_
_entity.id
_entity.type
_entity.pdbx_description
1 polymer ?
#
loop_
_entity_poly.entity_id
_entity_poly.type
_entity_poly.pdbx_seq_one_letter_code
_entity_poly.pdbx_strand_id
1 'polypeptide(L)'
;MASALLLLPLAAGAQEAAKMNKKNLVIKEWKTDPKGNNKALDHITTYNPEGKKIEEIEYNSDGQKWRKRYEYGADGKLSKELVYDGRNRLQTYKKFEFNEFGRKKIQYTYNAKGKLISIKQYEYLAQDGGK
;
A
#
# COMPACT_ATOMS: atom_id res chain seq x y z
N MET A 1 -12.25 30.44 -25.17
CA MET A 1 -10.99 30.27 -25.89
C MET A 1 -9.86 29.87 -24.95
N ALA A 2 -9.62 30.69 -23.95
CA ALA A 2 -8.54 30.41 -23.01
C ALA A 2 -8.76 29.12 -22.24
N SER A 3 -9.99 28.74 -21.94
CA SER A 3 -10.29 27.53 -21.20
C SER A 3 -9.89 26.26 -21.96
N ALA A 4 -9.99 26.26 -23.30
CA ALA A 4 -9.61 25.12 -24.10
C ALA A 4 -8.09 24.87 -24.01
N LEU A 5 -7.30 25.95 -24.01
CA LEU A 5 -5.86 25.84 -23.87
C LEU A 5 -5.46 25.28 -22.50
N LEU A 6 -6.20 25.65 -21.48
CA LEU A 6 -5.91 25.16 -20.13
C LEU A 6 -6.24 23.67 -19.99
N LEU A 7 -7.26 23.21 -20.71
CA LEU A 7 -7.64 21.79 -20.66
C LEU A 7 -6.61 20.87 -21.27
N LEU A 8 -5.95 21.28 -22.37
CA LEU A 8 -4.97 20.45 -23.04
C LEU A 8 -3.79 20.06 -22.16
N PRO A 9 -3.17 20.98 -21.43
CA PRO A 9 -2.09 20.62 -20.51
C PRO A 9 -2.54 19.66 -19.40
N LEU A 10 -3.77 19.87 -18.91
CA LEU A 10 -4.28 18.99 -17.85
C LEU A 10 -4.49 17.57 -18.37
N ALA A 11 -5.01 17.44 -19.59
CA ALA A 11 -5.20 16.11 -20.19
C ALA A 11 -3.88 15.40 -20.44
N ALA A 12 -2.88 16.12 -20.92
CA ALA A 12 -1.57 15.55 -21.16
C ALA A 12 -0.94 15.06 -19.85
N GLY A 13 -1.05 15.86 -18.79
CA GLY A 13 -0.52 15.48 -17.48
C GLY A 13 -1.21 14.24 -16.92
N ALA A 14 -2.52 14.14 -17.08
CA ALA A 14 -3.25 12.97 -16.62
C ALA A 14 -2.84 11.71 -17.39
N GLN A 15 -2.61 11.81 -18.70
CA GLN A 15 -2.15 10.69 -19.50
C GLN A 15 -0.76 10.23 -19.10
N GLU A 16 0.13 11.16 -18.83
CA GLU A 16 1.47 10.81 -18.40
C GLU A 16 1.46 10.14 -17.03
N ALA A 17 0.64 10.64 -16.11
CA ALA A 17 0.51 10.03 -14.79
C ALA A 17 -0.02 8.60 -14.90
N ALA A 18 -0.99 8.36 -15.80
CA ALA A 18 -1.53 7.02 -16.02
C ALA A 18 -0.50 6.05 -16.60
N LYS A 19 0.48 6.57 -17.34
CA LYS A 19 1.55 5.74 -17.90
C LYS A 19 2.75 5.59 -16.99
N MET A 20 2.76 6.34 -15.88
CA MET A 20 3.87 6.28 -14.95
C MET A 20 3.95 4.89 -14.34
N ASN A 21 5.13 4.25 -14.46
CA ASN A 21 5.33 2.98 -13.77
C ASN A 21 5.62 3.26 -12.29
N LYS A 22 5.56 2.21 -11.48
CA LYS A 22 5.71 2.36 -10.04
C LYS A 22 7.15 2.19 -9.57
N LYS A 23 8.13 2.11 -10.48
CA LYS A 23 9.52 1.91 -10.08
C LYS A 23 10.01 3.11 -9.28
N ASN A 24 10.43 2.87 -8.06
CA ASN A 24 10.92 3.90 -7.13
C ASN A 24 9.96 5.07 -6.94
N LEU A 25 8.66 4.80 -7.12
CA LEU A 25 7.64 5.82 -6.96
C LEU A 25 7.39 6.10 -5.48
N VAL A 26 7.19 7.35 -5.14
CA VAL A 26 6.71 7.77 -3.83
C VAL A 26 5.44 8.58 -4.05
N ILE A 27 4.34 8.14 -3.44
CA ILE A 27 3.07 8.83 -3.51
C ILE A 27 2.81 9.49 -2.17
N LYS A 28 2.62 10.81 -2.17
CA LYS A 28 2.22 11.55 -0.98
C LYS A 28 0.79 12.02 -1.17
N GLU A 29 -0.05 11.70 -0.20
CA GLU A 29 -1.45 12.12 -0.19
C GLU A 29 -1.62 13.20 0.87
N TRP A 30 -2.21 14.30 0.47
CA TRP A 30 -2.40 15.48 1.32
C TRP A 30 -3.89 15.70 1.56
N LYS A 31 -4.21 16.16 2.74
CA LYS A 31 -5.58 16.49 3.12
C LYS A 31 -5.67 17.99 3.38
N THR A 32 -6.74 18.59 2.91
CA THR A 32 -7.03 20.01 3.18
C THR A 32 -8.44 20.12 3.72
N ASP A 33 -8.79 21.28 4.26
CA ASP A 33 -10.18 21.56 4.58
C ASP A 33 -10.96 21.83 3.28
N PRO A 34 -12.32 21.96 3.37
CA PRO A 34 -13.11 22.18 2.15
C PRO A 34 -12.76 23.44 1.35
N LYS A 35 -12.08 24.40 1.97
CA LYS A 35 -11.64 25.61 1.30
C LYS A 35 -10.23 25.47 0.70
N GLY A 36 -9.61 24.32 0.85
CA GLY A 36 -8.27 24.08 0.34
C GLY A 36 -7.16 24.59 1.25
N ASN A 37 -7.49 24.96 2.48
CA ASN A 37 -6.53 25.45 3.46
C ASN A 37 -6.12 24.30 4.42
N ASN A 38 -5.15 24.60 5.28
CA ASN A 38 -4.71 23.67 6.32
C ASN A 38 -4.23 22.33 5.74
N LYS A 39 -3.38 22.43 4.72
CA LYS A 39 -2.82 21.26 4.05
C LYS A 39 -1.97 20.46 5.02
N ALA A 40 -2.27 19.16 5.17
CA ALA A 40 -1.56 18.26 6.05
C ALA A 40 -1.28 16.95 5.33
N LEU A 41 -0.12 16.37 5.62
CA LEU A 41 0.25 15.08 5.06
C LEU A 41 -0.64 14.00 5.67
N ASP A 42 -1.26 13.17 4.81
CA ASP A 42 -2.20 12.15 5.22
C ASP A 42 -1.61 10.75 5.09
N HIS A 43 -0.93 10.47 3.98
CA HIS A 43 -0.45 9.13 3.68
C HIS A 43 0.75 9.18 2.75
N ILE A 44 1.72 8.28 2.96
CA ILE A 44 2.85 8.11 2.04
C ILE A 44 2.93 6.63 1.67
N THR A 45 3.04 6.36 0.36
CA THR A 45 3.28 5.02 -0.15
C THR A 45 4.58 5.02 -0.94
N THR A 46 5.46 4.07 -0.66
CA THR A 46 6.77 3.96 -1.31
C THR A 46 6.88 2.62 -2.03
N TYR A 47 7.41 2.66 -3.26
CA TYR A 47 7.62 1.49 -4.10
C TYR A 47 9.12 1.29 -4.36
N ASN A 48 9.51 0.02 -4.54
CA ASN A 48 10.92 -0.32 -4.79
C ASN A 48 11.24 -0.25 -6.30
N PRO A 49 12.50 -0.54 -6.69
CA PRO A 49 12.88 -0.51 -8.12
C PRO A 49 12.10 -1.46 -9.00
N GLU A 50 11.48 -2.50 -8.46
CA GLU A 50 10.64 -3.44 -9.18
C GLU A 50 9.18 -3.01 -9.23
N GLY A 51 8.84 -1.84 -8.65
CA GLY A 51 7.47 -1.34 -8.67
C GLY A 51 6.56 -1.99 -7.64
N LYS A 52 7.12 -2.61 -6.63
CA LYS A 52 6.34 -3.24 -5.56
C LYS A 52 6.34 -2.35 -4.33
N LYS A 53 5.19 -2.32 -3.66
CA LYS A 53 5.02 -1.49 -2.47
C LYS A 53 5.90 -2.03 -1.34
N ILE A 54 6.75 -1.18 -0.75
CA ILE A 54 7.63 -1.56 0.36
C ILE A 54 7.29 -0.84 1.65
N GLU A 55 6.52 0.24 1.60
CA GLU A 55 6.19 0.97 2.82
C GLU A 55 4.92 1.78 2.63
N GLU A 56 4.13 1.87 3.70
CA GLU A 56 3.01 2.81 3.82
C GLU A 56 3.08 3.47 5.18
N ILE A 57 2.84 4.76 5.24
CA ILE A 57 2.76 5.50 6.49
C ILE A 57 1.48 6.29 6.49
N GLU A 58 0.69 6.15 7.55
CA GLU A 58 -0.52 6.93 7.78
C GLU A 58 -0.24 7.98 8.84
N TYR A 59 -0.77 9.17 8.64
CA TYR A 59 -0.61 10.29 9.56
C TYR A 59 -1.94 10.75 10.10
N ASN A 60 -1.93 11.31 11.30
CA ASN A 60 -3.06 12.04 11.88
C ASN A 60 -2.52 13.37 12.41
N SER A 61 -3.33 14.10 13.17
CA SER A 61 -2.94 15.40 13.70
C SER A 61 -1.73 15.34 14.63
N ASP A 62 -1.45 14.17 15.21
CA ASP A 62 -0.35 14.00 16.15
C ASP A 62 0.93 13.47 15.47
N GLY A 63 0.92 13.31 14.16
CA GLY A 63 2.04 12.79 13.41
C GLY A 63 1.76 11.39 12.87
N GLN A 64 2.77 10.53 12.89
CA GLN A 64 2.59 9.17 12.38
C GLN A 64 1.60 8.40 13.24
N LYS A 65 0.58 7.84 12.55
CA LYS A 65 -0.41 6.98 13.19
C LYS A 65 0.06 5.53 13.21
N TRP A 66 0.52 5.04 12.06
CA TRP A 66 1.13 3.72 11.92
C TRP A 66 2.03 3.71 10.69
N ARG A 67 2.89 2.69 10.62
CA ARG A 67 3.78 2.45 9.48
C ARG A 67 3.77 0.96 9.19
N LYS A 68 3.67 0.60 7.91
CA LYS A 68 3.76 -0.77 7.45
C LYS A 68 4.94 -0.92 6.51
N ARG A 69 5.64 -2.03 6.65
CA ARG A 69 6.70 -2.40 5.72
C ARG A 69 6.39 -3.74 5.11
N TYR A 70 6.77 -3.89 3.84
CA TYR A 70 6.50 -5.08 3.06
C TYR A 70 7.81 -5.65 2.55
N GLU A 71 8.03 -6.96 2.77
CA GLU A 71 9.22 -7.65 2.29
C GLU A 71 8.81 -8.74 1.31
N TYR A 72 9.59 -8.92 0.25
CA TYR A 72 9.28 -9.86 -0.81
C TYR A 72 10.37 -10.92 -0.91
N GLY A 73 9.97 -12.14 -1.25
CA GLY A 73 10.90 -13.24 -1.47
C GLY A 73 11.54 -13.18 -2.84
N ALA A 74 12.47 -14.11 -3.08
CA ALA A 74 13.16 -14.23 -4.36
C ALA A 74 12.19 -14.51 -5.51
N ASP A 75 11.04 -15.11 -5.22
CA ASP A 75 9.98 -15.40 -6.19
C ASP A 75 9.12 -14.17 -6.50
N GLY A 76 9.39 -13.04 -5.84
CA GLY A 76 8.64 -11.81 -6.04
C GLY A 76 7.34 -11.74 -5.27
N LYS A 77 7.01 -12.76 -4.49
CA LYS A 77 5.78 -12.76 -3.69
C LYS A 77 6.04 -12.13 -2.32
N LEU A 78 4.98 -11.54 -1.77
CA LEU A 78 5.04 -10.94 -0.44
C LEU A 78 5.39 -12.01 0.59
N SER A 79 6.48 -11.82 1.33
CA SER A 79 6.90 -12.78 2.34
C SER A 79 6.56 -12.32 3.75
N LYS A 80 6.58 -11.02 3.99
CA LYS A 80 6.35 -10.50 5.33
C LYS A 80 5.73 -9.10 5.26
N GLU A 81 4.81 -8.83 6.19
CA GLU A 81 4.23 -7.49 6.39
C GLU A 81 4.43 -7.13 7.85
N LEU A 82 5.14 -6.04 8.12
CA LEU A 82 5.42 -5.59 9.48
C LEU A 82 4.59 -4.34 9.76
N VAL A 83 4.00 -4.27 10.95
CA VAL A 83 3.16 -3.14 11.37
C VAL A 83 3.79 -2.48 12.60
N TYR A 84 4.03 -1.19 12.48
CA TYR A 84 4.62 -0.36 13.54
C TYR A 84 3.61 0.68 14.00
N ASP A 85 3.66 1.04 15.27
CA ASP A 85 2.81 2.10 15.82
C ASP A 85 3.36 3.49 15.48
N GLY A 86 2.75 4.52 16.04
CA GLY A 86 3.16 5.91 15.80
C GLY A 86 4.55 6.25 16.33
N ARG A 87 5.11 5.43 17.19
CA ARG A 87 6.45 5.61 17.73
C ARG A 87 7.46 4.65 17.10
N ASN A 88 7.09 4.03 15.98
CA ASN A 88 7.95 3.07 15.27
C ASN A 88 8.30 1.84 16.09
N ARG A 89 7.41 1.43 17.00
CA ARG A 89 7.58 0.19 17.75
C ARG A 89 6.81 -0.91 17.02
N LEU A 90 7.49 -2.03 16.76
CA LEU A 90 6.85 -3.17 16.07
C LEU A 90 5.67 -3.67 16.91
N GLN A 91 4.51 -3.79 16.28
CA GLN A 91 3.31 -4.31 16.92
C GLN A 91 3.05 -5.74 16.54
N THR A 92 2.99 -6.01 15.26
CA THR A 92 2.74 -7.34 14.71
C THR A 92 3.50 -7.49 13.40
N TYR A 93 3.67 -8.74 12.99
CA TYR A 93 4.09 -9.02 11.63
C TYR A 93 3.36 -10.26 11.12
N LYS A 94 3.25 -10.34 9.80
CA LYS A 94 2.54 -11.41 9.13
C LYS A 94 3.48 -12.13 8.18
N LYS A 95 3.31 -13.45 8.07
CA LYS A 95 3.95 -14.27 7.07
C LYS A 95 2.88 -14.98 6.26
N PHE A 96 3.22 -15.35 5.03
CA PHE A 96 2.22 -15.86 4.08
C PHE A 96 2.69 -17.12 3.41
N GLU A 97 1.74 -18.03 3.13
CA GLU A 97 1.91 -19.11 2.19
C GLU A 97 0.98 -18.86 1.01
N PHE A 98 1.43 -19.22 -0.17
CA PHE A 98 0.67 -19.04 -1.40
C PHE A 98 0.32 -20.37 -2.04
N ASN A 99 -0.82 -20.39 -2.76
CA ASN A 99 -1.22 -21.57 -3.50
C ASN A 99 -0.52 -21.59 -4.87
N GLU A 100 -0.81 -22.63 -5.66
CA GLU A 100 -0.19 -22.82 -6.97
C GLU A 100 -0.53 -21.71 -7.97
N PHE A 101 -1.60 -20.93 -7.71
CA PHE A 101 -1.99 -19.81 -8.57
C PHE A 101 -1.41 -18.47 -8.10
N GLY A 102 -0.53 -18.50 -7.10
CA GLY A 102 0.10 -17.30 -6.58
C GLY A 102 -0.78 -16.46 -5.69
N ARG A 103 -1.90 -17.01 -5.19
CA ARG A 103 -2.79 -16.31 -4.26
C ARG A 103 -2.51 -16.77 -2.83
N LYS A 104 -2.81 -15.92 -1.86
CA LYS A 104 -2.60 -16.26 -0.46
C LYS A 104 -3.39 -17.50 -0.08
N LYS A 105 -2.72 -18.46 0.53
CA LYS A 105 -3.33 -19.67 1.05
C LYS A 105 -3.50 -19.58 2.56
N ILE A 106 -2.46 -19.16 3.27
CA ILE A 106 -2.48 -19.03 4.73
C ILE A 106 -1.75 -17.75 5.10
N GLN A 107 -2.28 -17.06 6.10
CA GLN A 107 -1.65 -15.89 6.70
C GLN A 107 -1.42 -16.17 8.17
N TYR A 108 -0.18 -16.02 8.61
CA TYR A 108 0.20 -16.19 10.01
C TYR A 108 0.48 -14.80 10.59
N THR A 109 -0.15 -14.48 11.72
CA THR A 109 0.09 -13.21 12.41
C THR A 109 0.81 -13.47 13.72
N TYR A 110 1.89 -12.73 13.93
CA TYR A 110 2.74 -12.85 15.12
C TYR A 110 2.74 -11.52 15.87
N ASN A 111 2.88 -11.59 17.21
CA ASN A 111 3.09 -10.36 17.97
C ASN A 111 4.56 -9.92 17.85
N ALA A 112 4.90 -8.81 18.49
CA ALA A 112 6.26 -8.25 18.40
C ALA A 112 7.33 -9.18 18.96
N LYS A 113 6.95 -10.10 19.86
CA LYS A 113 7.87 -11.05 20.47
C LYS A 113 8.03 -12.33 19.67
N GLY A 114 7.33 -12.44 18.54
CA GLY A 114 7.41 -13.61 17.69
C GLY A 114 6.45 -14.73 18.04
N LYS A 115 5.48 -14.46 18.92
CA LYS A 115 4.46 -15.45 19.28
C LYS A 115 3.36 -15.43 18.23
N LEU A 116 3.00 -16.61 17.72
CA LEU A 116 1.87 -16.74 16.78
C LEU A 116 0.57 -16.45 17.54
N ILE A 117 -0.21 -15.49 17.02
CA ILE A 117 -1.46 -15.06 17.66
C ILE A 117 -2.68 -15.34 16.81
N SER A 118 -2.52 -15.59 15.50
CA SER A 118 -3.67 -15.79 14.61
C SER A 118 -3.24 -16.46 13.33
N ILE A 119 -4.11 -17.32 12.81
CA ILE A 119 -3.95 -17.95 11.50
C ILE A 119 -5.22 -17.68 10.71
N LYS A 120 -5.04 -17.19 9.47
CA LYS A 120 -6.15 -16.97 8.55
C LYS A 120 -5.95 -17.87 7.34
N GLN A 121 -6.98 -18.63 6.98
CA GLN A 121 -6.97 -19.48 5.79
C GLN A 121 -7.85 -18.85 4.74
N TYR A 122 -7.42 -18.92 3.49
CA TYR A 122 -8.13 -18.36 2.33
C TYR A 122 -8.68 -19.51 1.49
N GLU A 123 -9.92 -19.37 1.08
CA GLU A 123 -10.59 -20.33 0.20
C GLU A 123 -11.11 -19.57 -1.02
N TYR A 124 -10.78 -20.05 -2.19
CA TYR A 124 -11.15 -19.39 -3.45
C TYR A 124 -12.11 -20.29 -4.20
N LEU A 125 -13.34 -19.82 -4.36
CA LEU A 125 -14.38 -20.58 -5.03
C LEU A 125 -14.82 -19.83 -6.28
N ALA A 126 -14.69 -20.49 -7.42
CA ALA A 126 -15.16 -19.92 -8.68
C ALA A 126 -16.67 -19.96 -8.70
N GLN A 127 -17.30 -18.87 -9.14
CA GLN A 127 -18.74 -18.84 -9.30
C GLN A 127 -19.13 -19.29 -10.69
N ASP A 128 -20.13 -20.16 -10.75
CA ASP A 128 -20.60 -20.69 -12.02
C ASP A 128 -21.49 -19.73 -12.78
N GLY A 129 -21.93 -18.67 -12.14
CA GLY A 129 -22.80 -17.71 -12.81
C GLY A 129 -22.18 -17.06 -14.03
N GLY A 130 -20.87 -17.18 -14.19
CA GLY A 130 -20.19 -16.68 -15.35
C GLY A 130 -20.37 -17.48 -16.61
N LYS A 131 -21.02 -18.57 -16.52
CA LYS A 131 -21.23 -19.42 -17.69
C LYS A 131 -22.34 -18.94 -18.59
#